data_9c688443a713875ddc0befae0d70bcbd
#
_entry.id   9c688443a713875ddc0befae0d70bcbd
#
_cell.length_a   1.000
_cell.length_b   1.000
_cell.length_c   1.000
_cell.angle_alpha   90.00
_cell.angle_beta   90.00
_cell.angle_gamma   90.00
#
_symmetry.space_group_name_H-M   'P 1'
#
loop_
_entity.id
_entity.type
_entity.pdbx_description
1 polymer ?
#
loop_
_entity_poly.entity_id
_entity_poly.type
_entity_poly.pdbx_seq_one_letter_code
_entity_poly.pdbx_strand_id
1 'polypeptide(L)'
;MVLAAEGQPRQLLKFAFTQNNNTMKKQIPIIKTLLHAAVAVMATAVASPSNAAGHIDPSTVIAVPHGTFSGVQFTRYEAMFDGVSSQGRPYRVPCQIITPLNPRAGCRTLLFDWLVPSTIPTAVGQEQADARYTLTDAFLFGRGVSYATVRCNPDGLGTRSAVSNPARPWSDGLLDTSSEFITSPGDEFDIVVDYVKALLTDPVALQRLGTINRTAAFGYSASGYSLRGLLRLQMGVGLFNFSLVGGTGNGYSHPSGNKIGFSKSEKAPMAGAGLEIDFQSETDVFALGAHKTRHEEPNYRAYQFAGASHIRDIDVEEFGLADAETANSADWTPFFRALFVAGDKWCDGIVPPPSIWLGAPNDSTIVRDAKGNALVRFVGGQPVNTTAYRLPEVAIGENQYIPYAPSYDDGSLPGTLRALAGGHVDLTGSFTSHALYVSDVTIHARALEAGGYLLKADADAIIQRASDSDIGNP
;
A
#
# COMPACT_ATOMS: atom_id res chain seq x y z
N MET A 1 -21.77 -8.23 -54.95
CA MET A 1 -20.99 -9.45 -54.69
C MET A 1 -20.69 -9.42 -53.19
N VAL A 2 -21.56 -10.08 -52.42
CA VAL A 2 -21.58 -10.07 -50.97
C VAL A 2 -20.74 -11.25 -50.53
N LEU A 3 -19.64 -11.03 -49.80
CA LEU A 3 -18.91 -12.07 -49.10
C LEU A 3 -19.23 -11.98 -47.60
N ALA A 4 -20.01 -12.95 -47.16
CA ALA A 4 -20.30 -13.20 -45.76
C ALA A 4 -19.00 -13.66 -45.04
N ALA A 5 -18.60 -12.96 -43.99
CA ALA A 5 -17.57 -13.42 -43.08
C ALA A 5 -18.25 -14.29 -42.02
N GLU A 6 -18.01 -15.59 -42.10
CA GLU A 6 -18.43 -16.58 -41.12
C GLU A 6 -17.72 -16.34 -39.78
N GLY A 7 -18.51 -16.35 -38.72
CA GLY A 7 -18.07 -16.18 -37.36
C GLY A 7 -17.17 -17.32 -36.88
N GLN A 8 -16.01 -16.99 -36.38
CA GLN A 8 -15.17 -17.90 -35.59
C GLN A 8 -15.82 -18.12 -34.21
N PRO A 9 -15.94 -19.35 -33.73
CA PRO A 9 -16.46 -19.61 -32.40
C PRO A 9 -15.48 -19.09 -31.32
N ARG A 10 -16.04 -18.30 -30.41
CA ARG A 10 -15.34 -17.86 -29.19
C ARG A 10 -14.81 -19.10 -28.43
N GLN A 11 -13.50 -19.31 -28.46
CA GLN A 11 -12.87 -20.27 -27.55
C GLN A 11 -13.01 -19.72 -26.13
N LEU A 12 -13.97 -20.25 -25.38
CA LEU A 12 -14.06 -20.11 -23.95
C LEU A 12 -12.73 -20.61 -23.34
N LEU A 13 -11.98 -19.69 -22.75
CA LEU A 13 -10.80 -20.01 -21.95
C LEU A 13 -11.20 -20.90 -20.75
N LYS A 14 -11.23 -22.21 -20.97
CA LYS A 14 -11.16 -23.18 -19.89
C LYS A 14 -9.69 -23.29 -19.50
N PHE A 15 -9.18 -22.38 -18.68
CA PHE A 15 -7.96 -22.66 -17.95
C PHE A 15 -8.27 -23.68 -16.88
N ALA A 16 -7.99 -24.92 -17.22
CA ALA A 16 -7.95 -25.99 -16.25
C ALA A 16 -6.74 -25.75 -15.32
N PHE A 17 -7.02 -25.33 -14.09
CA PHE A 17 -6.08 -25.43 -12.99
C PHE A 17 -5.89 -26.92 -12.67
N THR A 18 -5.05 -27.60 -13.45
CA THR A 18 -4.57 -28.92 -13.09
C THR A 18 -3.40 -28.73 -12.12
N GLN A 19 -3.73 -28.49 -10.86
CA GLN A 19 -2.74 -28.63 -9.80
C GLN A 19 -2.33 -30.10 -9.75
N ASN A 20 -1.09 -30.37 -10.09
CA ASN A 20 -0.48 -31.68 -9.95
C ASN A 20 -0.16 -31.92 -8.47
N ASN A 21 -1.17 -32.37 -7.71
CA ASN A 21 -1.18 -32.52 -6.25
C ASN A 21 -0.35 -33.70 -5.72
N ASN A 22 0.41 -34.41 -6.55
CA ASN A 22 1.00 -35.70 -6.14
C ASN A 22 2.49 -35.67 -5.75
N THR A 23 3.19 -34.54 -5.85
CA THR A 23 4.62 -34.49 -5.52
C THR A 23 4.96 -33.78 -4.21
N MET A 24 4.01 -33.10 -3.57
CA MET A 24 4.28 -32.32 -2.35
C MET A 24 3.96 -33.00 -1.02
N LYS A 25 3.40 -34.20 -1.01
CA LYS A 25 3.00 -34.86 0.26
C LYS A 25 4.11 -35.54 1.06
N LYS A 26 5.36 -35.54 0.60
CA LYS A 26 6.45 -36.26 1.28
C LYS A 26 7.55 -35.40 1.92
N GLN A 27 7.49 -34.08 1.87
CA GLN A 27 8.56 -33.22 2.43
C GLN A 27 8.15 -32.34 3.63
N ILE A 28 6.93 -32.43 4.12
CA ILE A 28 6.40 -31.50 5.15
C ILE A 28 6.87 -31.78 6.61
N PRO A 29 7.31 -32.97 7.04
CA PRO A 29 7.67 -33.14 8.46
C PRO A 29 9.01 -32.53 8.89
N ILE A 30 9.94 -32.27 7.97
CA ILE A 30 11.30 -31.84 8.36
C ILE A 30 11.42 -30.33 8.53
N ILE A 31 10.59 -29.55 7.83
CA ILE A 31 10.66 -28.07 7.85
C ILE A 31 10.07 -27.48 9.15
N LYS A 32 9.07 -28.12 9.75
CA LYS A 32 8.47 -27.60 10.99
C LYS A 32 9.42 -27.63 12.20
N THR A 33 10.34 -28.57 12.27
CA THR A 33 11.27 -28.70 13.39
C THR A 33 12.46 -27.74 13.27
N LEU A 34 12.85 -27.35 12.07
CA LEU A 34 13.94 -26.42 11.84
C LEU A 34 13.55 -24.95 12.04
N LEU A 35 12.28 -24.59 11.80
CA LEU A 35 11.83 -23.21 11.98
C LEU A 35 11.70 -22.81 13.46
N HIS A 36 11.43 -23.75 14.36
CA HIS A 36 11.36 -23.47 15.82
C HIS A 36 12.73 -23.43 16.51
N ALA A 37 13.76 -24.01 15.93
CA ALA A 37 15.12 -23.98 16.46
C ALA A 37 15.90 -22.72 16.05
N ALA A 38 15.54 -22.07 14.94
CA ALA A 38 16.23 -20.86 14.46
C ALA A 38 15.84 -19.57 15.20
N VAL A 39 14.70 -19.57 15.91
CA VAL A 39 14.22 -18.39 16.67
C VAL A 39 14.89 -18.29 18.06
N ALA A 40 15.50 -19.36 18.56
CA ALA A 40 16.05 -19.39 19.92
C ALA A 40 17.54 -19.03 20.02
N VAL A 41 18.26 -18.78 18.93
CA VAL A 41 19.75 -18.64 18.97
C VAL A 41 20.27 -17.24 18.65
N MET A 42 19.43 -16.26 18.32
CA MET A 42 19.91 -14.90 17.98
C MET A 42 19.56 -13.81 19.00
N ALA A 43 19.49 -14.13 20.28
CA ALA A 43 19.26 -13.14 21.35
C ALA A 43 20.53 -12.68 22.04
N THR A 44 21.70 -12.78 21.41
CA THR A 44 22.92 -12.11 21.90
C THR A 44 23.36 -11.06 20.87
N ALA A 45 22.54 -10.02 20.70
CA ALA A 45 22.95 -8.83 19.99
C ALA A 45 23.70 -7.89 20.94
N VAL A 46 24.82 -7.44 20.48
CA VAL A 46 25.66 -6.37 20.96
C VAL A 46 24.84 -5.30 21.68
N ALA A 47 25.01 -5.11 22.96
CA ALA A 47 24.47 -4.00 23.71
C ALA A 47 25.11 -2.70 23.17
N SER A 48 24.47 -2.05 22.26
CA SER A 48 24.69 -0.63 21.97
C SER A 48 24.35 0.15 23.26
N PRO A 49 25.03 1.27 23.52
CA PRO A 49 24.73 2.08 24.71
C PRO A 49 23.22 2.34 24.72
N SER A 50 22.59 2.12 25.86
CA SER A 50 21.17 2.31 26.07
C SER A 50 20.82 3.78 25.86
N ASN A 51 20.52 4.18 24.62
CA ASN A 51 19.72 5.38 24.42
C ASN A 51 18.41 5.14 25.17
N ALA A 52 17.95 6.11 25.93
CA ALA A 52 16.67 6.00 26.60
C ALA A 52 15.62 5.63 25.56
N ALA A 53 14.96 4.49 25.76
CA ALA A 53 13.91 4.06 24.83
C ALA A 53 12.88 5.17 24.72
N GLY A 54 12.40 5.44 23.48
CA GLY A 54 11.35 6.42 23.29
C GLY A 54 10.11 6.06 24.09
N HIS A 55 9.34 7.04 24.55
CA HIS A 55 8.15 6.85 25.38
C HIS A 55 7.03 7.81 24.98
N ILE A 56 5.78 7.38 25.21
CA ILE A 56 4.60 8.22 25.04
C ILE A 56 4.39 9.04 26.31
N ASP A 57 4.38 10.38 26.19
CA ASP A 57 4.15 11.27 27.32
C ASP A 57 2.69 11.17 27.80
N PRO A 58 2.44 10.55 28.98
CA PRO A 58 1.09 10.30 29.45
C PRO A 58 0.34 11.60 29.81
N SER A 59 1.05 12.69 30.05
CA SER A 59 0.44 13.99 30.39
C SER A 59 -0.18 14.70 29.20
N THR A 60 0.20 14.31 27.97
CA THR A 60 -0.27 14.89 26.71
C THR A 60 -1.40 14.09 26.07
N VAL A 61 -1.77 12.95 26.62
CA VAL A 61 -2.73 12.05 25.98
C VAL A 61 -4.13 12.68 25.93
N ILE A 62 -4.62 12.83 24.72
CA ILE A 62 -6.03 13.20 24.42
C ILE A 62 -6.71 11.95 23.87
N ALA A 63 -7.94 11.67 24.33
CA ALA A 63 -8.72 10.54 23.87
C ALA A 63 -10.10 11.02 23.40
N VAL A 64 -10.48 10.60 22.19
CA VAL A 64 -11.80 10.92 21.62
C VAL A 64 -12.41 9.68 20.97
N PRO A 65 -13.76 9.58 20.95
CA PRO A 65 -14.41 8.55 20.13
C PRO A 65 -14.01 8.68 18.67
N HIS A 66 -13.68 7.55 18.03
CA HIS A 66 -13.36 7.54 16.60
C HIS A 66 -14.52 7.04 15.74
N GLY A 67 -15.35 6.16 16.30
CA GLY A 67 -16.51 5.61 15.59
C GLY A 67 -16.85 4.19 16.05
N THR A 68 -17.85 3.62 15.39
CA THR A 68 -18.27 2.23 15.60
C THR A 68 -18.23 1.50 14.26
N PHE A 69 -17.43 0.44 14.18
CA PHE A 69 -17.24 -0.36 12.98
C PHE A 69 -17.56 -1.81 13.28
N SER A 70 -18.44 -2.41 12.50
CA SER A 70 -18.92 -3.80 12.71
C SER A 70 -19.36 -4.07 14.17
N GLY A 71 -19.99 -3.06 14.83
CA GLY A 71 -20.45 -3.16 16.22
C GLY A 71 -19.36 -2.96 17.28
N VAL A 72 -18.12 -2.71 16.90
CA VAL A 72 -17.00 -2.43 17.81
C VAL A 72 -16.75 -0.93 17.87
N GLN A 73 -16.74 -0.35 19.08
CA GLN A 73 -16.39 1.06 19.29
C GLN A 73 -14.86 1.21 19.27
N PHE A 74 -14.40 2.26 18.58
CA PHE A 74 -13.00 2.65 18.50
C PHE A 74 -12.77 3.99 19.17
N THR A 75 -11.60 4.14 19.75
CA THR A 75 -11.10 5.39 20.36
C THR A 75 -9.80 5.79 19.67
N ARG A 76 -9.70 7.06 19.35
CA ARG A 76 -8.47 7.71 18.89
C ARG A 76 -7.76 8.35 20.07
N TYR A 77 -6.50 8.07 20.20
CA TYR A 77 -5.58 8.65 21.17
C TYR A 77 -4.52 9.45 20.42
N GLU A 78 -4.28 10.68 20.84
CA GLU A 78 -3.19 11.52 20.38
C GLU A 78 -2.31 11.88 21.56
N ALA A 79 -0.99 11.90 21.37
CA ALA A 79 -0.02 12.21 22.39
C ALA A 79 1.29 12.70 21.79
N MET A 80 2.18 13.23 22.63
CA MET A 80 3.58 13.44 22.27
C MET A 80 4.40 12.17 22.56
N PHE A 81 5.33 11.89 21.66
CA PHE A 81 6.29 10.81 21.75
C PHE A 81 7.68 11.41 21.85
N ASP A 82 8.38 11.10 22.94
CA ASP A 82 9.68 11.63 23.28
C ASP A 82 10.76 10.57 23.18
N GLY A 83 11.97 10.96 22.79
CA GLY A 83 13.12 10.09 22.78
C GLY A 83 14.41 10.79 22.38
N VAL A 84 15.42 9.97 22.14
CA VAL A 84 16.75 10.43 21.72
C VAL A 84 17.24 9.57 20.57
N SER A 85 17.54 10.20 19.44
CA SER A 85 18.04 9.48 18.27
C SER A 85 19.40 8.81 18.52
N SER A 86 19.78 7.90 17.63
CA SER A 86 21.10 7.24 17.67
C SER A 86 22.28 8.22 17.61
N GLN A 87 22.02 9.45 17.17
CA GLN A 87 22.99 10.55 17.12
C GLN A 87 23.00 11.40 18.40
N GLY A 88 22.25 11.02 19.44
CA GLY A 88 22.16 11.73 20.71
C GLY A 88 21.31 13.00 20.66
N ARG A 89 20.50 13.19 19.60
CA ARG A 89 19.62 14.35 19.47
C ARG A 89 18.24 14.03 20.06
N PRO A 90 17.72 14.88 20.96
CA PRO A 90 16.36 14.69 21.48
C PRO A 90 15.33 14.94 20.39
N TYR A 91 14.24 14.19 20.42
CA TYR A 91 13.05 14.44 19.62
C TYR A 91 11.80 14.42 20.49
N ARG A 92 10.81 15.22 20.12
CA ARG A 92 9.46 15.26 20.67
C ARG A 92 8.48 15.46 19.52
N VAL A 93 7.72 14.44 19.22
CA VAL A 93 6.88 14.39 18.01
C VAL A 93 5.48 13.89 18.33
N PRO A 94 4.43 14.36 17.63
CA PRO A 94 3.09 13.87 17.86
C PRO A 94 2.92 12.45 17.32
N CYS A 95 2.15 11.64 18.05
CA CYS A 95 1.78 10.28 17.67
C CYS A 95 0.27 10.06 17.84
N GLN A 96 -0.26 9.11 17.08
CA GLN A 96 -1.66 8.74 17.12
C GLN A 96 -1.82 7.23 17.21
N ILE A 97 -2.80 6.79 17.99
CA ILE A 97 -3.24 5.38 18.08
C ILE A 97 -4.76 5.37 17.94
N ILE A 98 -5.29 4.54 17.05
CA ILE A 98 -6.72 4.25 16.93
C ILE A 98 -6.92 2.77 17.20
N THR A 99 -7.74 2.43 18.20
CA THR A 99 -7.87 1.06 18.65
C THR A 99 -9.28 0.80 19.20
N PRO A 100 -9.74 -0.45 19.23
CA PRO A 100 -10.97 -0.79 19.92
C PRO A 100 -10.97 -0.28 21.36
N LEU A 101 -12.06 0.36 21.79
CA LEU A 101 -12.23 0.81 23.18
C LEU A 101 -12.03 -0.35 24.19
N ASN A 102 -12.48 -1.55 23.80
CA ASN A 102 -12.10 -2.79 24.47
C ASN A 102 -11.03 -3.50 23.62
N PRO A 103 -9.76 -3.52 24.02
CA PRO A 103 -8.68 -4.14 23.23
C PRO A 103 -8.90 -5.62 22.90
N ARG A 104 -9.73 -6.33 23.71
CA ARG A 104 -10.04 -7.73 23.44
C ARG A 104 -11.01 -7.94 22.28
N ALA A 105 -11.72 -6.88 21.86
CA ALA A 105 -12.65 -6.92 20.73
C ALA A 105 -11.95 -6.81 19.36
N GLY A 106 -10.67 -6.43 19.33
CA GLY A 106 -9.89 -6.33 18.11
C GLY A 106 -9.30 -7.65 17.64
N CYS A 107 -8.79 -7.68 16.41
CA CYS A 107 -8.11 -8.84 15.83
C CYS A 107 -6.65 -9.00 16.30
N ARG A 108 -6.15 -8.09 17.14
CA ARG A 108 -4.78 -8.04 17.65
C ARG A 108 -3.69 -7.84 16.59
N THR A 109 -4.07 -7.33 15.43
CA THR A 109 -3.16 -6.82 14.42
C THR A 109 -3.05 -5.31 14.59
N LEU A 110 -1.83 -4.80 14.65
CA LEU A 110 -1.50 -3.38 14.65
C LEU A 110 -0.93 -3.01 13.29
N LEU A 111 -1.54 -2.05 12.62
CA LEU A 111 -1.01 -1.43 11.42
C LEU A 111 -0.29 -0.13 11.80
N PHE A 112 1.02 -0.11 11.62
CA PHE A 112 1.81 1.11 11.65
C PHE A 112 1.80 1.75 10.26
N ASP A 113 1.43 3.02 10.19
CA ASP A 113 1.40 3.80 8.98
C ASP A 113 2.49 4.87 8.99
N TRP A 114 3.40 4.78 8.04
CA TRP A 114 4.37 5.84 7.83
C TRP A 114 3.78 6.88 6.89
N LEU A 115 3.28 7.97 7.47
CA LEU A 115 2.57 8.98 6.71
C LEU A 115 3.45 9.65 5.65
N VAL A 116 2.88 9.89 4.49
CA VAL A 116 3.54 10.68 3.44
C VAL A 116 3.66 12.12 3.92
N PRO A 117 4.86 12.70 3.83
CA PRO A 117 5.03 14.12 4.09
C PRO A 117 4.30 14.93 3.02
N SER A 118 3.36 15.75 3.42
CA SER A 118 2.72 16.66 2.48
C SER A 118 3.68 17.78 2.07
N THR A 119 3.95 17.86 0.79
CA THR A 119 4.60 19.01 0.18
C THR A 119 3.59 20.01 -0.37
N ILE A 120 2.28 19.74 -0.24
CA ILE A 120 1.19 20.56 -0.77
C ILE A 120 0.66 21.43 0.37
N PRO A 121 0.67 22.76 0.24
CA PRO A 121 0.26 23.68 1.31
C PRO A 121 -1.27 23.81 1.45
N THR A 122 -2.04 22.78 1.17
CA THR A 122 -3.49 22.81 1.36
C THR A 122 -3.89 22.14 2.68
N ALA A 123 -4.83 22.72 3.39
CA ALA A 123 -5.25 22.30 4.73
C ALA A 123 -5.89 20.90 4.80
N VAL A 124 -6.06 20.21 3.69
CA VAL A 124 -6.83 18.98 3.56
C VAL A 124 -5.96 17.79 3.15
N GLY A 125 -4.81 17.97 2.55
CA GLY A 125 -4.17 16.96 1.73
C GLY A 125 -3.13 16.03 2.39
N GLN A 126 -2.97 15.99 3.70
CA GLN A 126 -1.83 15.28 4.31
C GLN A 126 -2.06 13.79 4.58
N GLU A 127 -3.30 13.35 4.62
CA GLU A 127 -3.67 12.00 5.05
C GLU A 127 -4.08 11.08 3.90
N GLN A 128 -4.10 11.58 2.69
CA GLN A 128 -4.74 10.93 1.54
C GLN A 128 -3.95 9.76 0.96
N ALA A 129 -2.66 9.71 1.18
CA ALA A 129 -1.86 8.55 0.80
C ALA A 129 -1.60 7.62 1.99
N ASP A 130 -2.30 7.82 3.10
CA ASP A 130 -2.19 6.97 4.28
C ASP A 130 -3.01 5.67 4.13
N ALA A 131 -2.74 4.72 5.01
CA ALA A 131 -3.42 3.43 5.00
C ALA A 131 -4.92 3.54 5.31
N ARG A 132 -5.32 4.49 6.15
CA ARG A 132 -6.72 4.69 6.52
C ARG A 132 -7.55 5.15 5.32
N TYR A 133 -6.97 6.02 4.51
CA TYR A 133 -7.61 6.50 3.31
C TYR A 133 -7.61 5.43 2.20
N THR A 134 -6.46 4.82 1.94
CA THR A 134 -6.29 3.82 0.88
C THR A 134 -7.06 2.54 1.17
N LEU A 135 -7.00 2.00 2.39
CA LEU A 135 -7.71 0.80 2.80
C LEU A 135 -9.13 1.10 3.32
N THR A 136 -9.39 2.31 3.73
CA THR A 136 -10.55 2.88 4.40
C THR A 136 -10.71 2.48 5.87
N ASP A 137 -11.18 3.43 6.68
CA ASP A 137 -11.52 3.18 8.09
C ASP A 137 -12.54 2.03 8.24
N ALA A 138 -13.52 1.99 7.36
CA ALA A 138 -14.55 0.94 7.37
C ALA A 138 -13.94 -0.46 7.17
N PHE A 139 -12.95 -0.58 6.31
CA PHE A 139 -12.26 -1.85 6.07
C PHE A 139 -11.34 -2.22 7.25
N LEU A 140 -10.48 -1.32 7.69
CA LEU A 140 -9.49 -1.59 8.75
C LEU A 140 -10.18 -1.87 10.08
N PHE A 141 -11.01 -0.94 10.51
CA PHE A 141 -11.65 -1.02 11.83
C PHE A 141 -12.83 -2.00 11.83
N GLY A 142 -13.50 -2.20 10.69
CA GLY A 142 -14.48 -3.27 10.53
C GLY A 142 -13.89 -4.68 10.71
N ARG A 143 -12.58 -4.83 10.52
CA ARG A 143 -11.80 -6.06 10.79
C ARG A 143 -11.18 -6.09 12.18
N GLY A 144 -11.34 -5.05 12.99
CA GLY A 144 -10.77 -4.96 14.33
C GLY A 144 -9.27 -4.65 14.36
N VAL A 145 -8.70 -4.13 13.29
CA VAL A 145 -7.28 -3.73 13.21
C VAL A 145 -7.08 -2.49 14.06
N SER A 146 -6.03 -2.46 14.89
CA SER A 146 -5.55 -1.23 15.52
C SER A 146 -4.61 -0.50 14.56
N TYR A 147 -4.63 0.81 14.59
CA TYR A 147 -3.83 1.69 13.74
C TYR A 147 -2.93 2.57 14.59
N ALA A 148 -1.71 2.81 14.14
CA ALA A 148 -0.81 3.76 14.78
C ALA A 148 0.05 4.50 13.75
N THR A 149 0.35 5.76 14.05
CA THR A 149 1.25 6.58 13.25
C THR A 149 2.01 7.56 14.13
N VAL A 150 3.17 8.03 13.64
CA VAL A 150 3.96 9.07 14.27
C VAL A 150 4.39 10.09 13.23
N ARG A 151 4.24 11.37 13.57
CA ARG A 151 4.72 12.48 12.74
C ARG A 151 6.19 12.72 12.99
N CYS A 152 7.04 11.91 12.43
CA CYS A 152 8.44 12.26 12.29
C CYS A 152 8.59 13.23 11.12
N ASN A 153 9.48 14.22 11.23
CA ASN A 153 9.67 15.20 10.17
C ASN A 153 10.09 14.49 8.88
N PRO A 154 9.39 14.77 7.83
CA PRO A 154 9.43 13.99 6.63
C PRO A 154 10.43 14.44 5.59
N ASP A 155 11.31 15.36 5.91
CA ASP A 155 12.29 15.87 4.97
C ASP A 155 13.37 14.87 4.55
N GLY A 156 13.08 13.57 4.61
CA GLY A 156 13.85 12.55 3.90
C GLY A 156 13.93 12.81 2.38
N LEU A 157 13.25 13.85 1.88
CA LEU A 157 13.44 14.40 0.54
C LEU A 157 14.34 15.65 0.52
N GLY A 158 15.04 15.95 1.61
CA GLY A 158 15.99 17.05 1.68
C GLY A 158 15.36 18.41 1.42
N THR A 159 15.32 19.24 2.43
CA THR A 159 15.26 20.70 2.31
C THR A 159 13.93 21.44 2.21
N ARG A 160 12.79 20.87 2.51
CA ARG A 160 11.60 21.71 2.63
C ARG A 160 10.90 21.48 3.95
N SER A 161 11.32 22.24 4.92
CA SER A 161 10.60 22.58 6.13
C SER A 161 9.25 23.19 5.79
N ALA A 162 8.27 22.39 5.58
CA ALA A 162 6.93 22.83 5.70
C ALA A 162 6.19 21.71 6.43
N VAL A 163 6.37 21.64 7.70
CA VAL A 163 5.26 21.27 8.56
C VAL A 163 4.21 22.30 8.20
N SER A 164 3.27 21.92 7.35
CA SER A 164 2.30 22.84 6.77
C SER A 164 1.39 23.43 7.82
N ASN A 165 1.31 22.80 8.98
CA ASN A 165 0.78 23.38 10.20
C ASN A 165 1.31 22.57 11.41
N PRO A 166 2.39 23.03 12.07
CA PRO A 166 2.88 22.35 13.28
C PRO A 166 1.85 22.32 14.40
N ALA A 167 0.84 23.22 14.39
CA ALA A 167 -0.22 23.26 15.38
C ALA A 167 -1.23 22.10 15.24
N ARG A 168 -1.37 21.51 14.06
CA ARG A 168 -2.30 20.40 13.82
C ARG A 168 -1.65 19.32 12.98
N PRO A 169 -1.07 18.30 13.59
CA PRO A 169 -0.36 17.23 12.89
C PRO A 169 -1.27 16.39 12.00
N TRP A 170 -2.57 16.38 12.27
CA TRP A 170 -3.61 15.73 11.46
C TRP A 170 -4.71 16.74 11.16
N SER A 171 -5.41 16.60 10.05
CA SER A 171 -6.49 17.51 9.62
C SER A 171 -7.61 17.61 10.66
N ASP A 172 -7.90 16.49 11.32
CA ASP A 172 -8.88 16.35 12.40
C ASP A 172 -8.24 16.26 13.80
N GLY A 173 -6.92 16.53 13.90
CA GLY A 173 -6.14 16.43 15.12
C GLY A 173 -6.56 17.42 16.20
N LEU A 174 -6.50 16.96 17.43
CA LEU A 174 -6.85 17.75 18.63
C LEU A 174 -5.61 18.25 19.37
N LEU A 175 -4.47 17.57 19.18
CA LEU A 175 -3.24 17.92 19.85
C LEU A 175 -2.65 19.19 19.23
N ASP A 176 -2.50 20.25 20.04
CA ASP A 176 -1.76 21.45 19.65
C ASP A 176 -0.28 21.23 19.92
N THR A 177 0.50 21.12 18.86
CA THR A 177 1.95 20.88 18.92
C THR A 177 2.80 22.07 18.51
N SER A 178 2.18 23.25 18.33
CA SER A 178 2.83 24.43 17.73
C SER A 178 4.12 24.87 18.42
N SER A 179 4.29 24.58 19.71
CA SER A 179 5.44 24.95 20.51
C SER A 179 6.34 23.80 20.96
N GLU A 180 5.92 22.56 20.71
CA GLU A 180 6.55 21.39 21.34
C GLU A 180 7.21 20.41 20.36
N PHE A 181 7.02 20.61 19.05
CA PHE A 181 7.55 19.71 18.04
C PHE A 181 9.08 19.87 17.90
N ILE A 182 9.81 18.83 18.22
CA ILE A 182 11.29 18.78 18.15
C ILE A 182 11.70 17.59 17.32
N THR A 183 12.39 17.81 16.23
CA THR A 183 13.01 16.78 15.40
C THR A 183 14.18 17.37 14.61
N SER A 184 15.01 16.52 14.07
CA SER A 184 16.12 16.91 13.21
C SER A 184 16.12 16.04 11.94
N PRO A 185 16.56 16.58 10.81
CA PRO A 185 16.69 15.80 9.58
C PRO A 185 17.54 14.56 9.78
N GLY A 186 17.05 13.43 9.32
CA GLY A 186 17.71 12.13 9.44
C GLY A 186 17.34 11.34 10.71
N ASP A 187 16.55 11.91 11.63
CA ASP A 187 16.08 11.19 12.82
C ASP A 187 14.82 10.36 12.58
N GLU A 188 14.14 10.52 11.43
CA GLU A 188 12.86 9.88 11.13
C GLU A 188 12.91 8.36 11.25
N PHE A 189 14.03 7.73 10.88
CA PHE A 189 14.20 6.28 11.00
C PHE A 189 14.30 5.84 12.47
N ASP A 190 15.07 6.56 13.26
CA ASP A 190 15.19 6.28 14.71
C ASP A 190 13.85 6.49 15.40
N ILE A 191 13.15 7.60 15.11
CA ILE A 191 11.83 7.91 15.67
C ILE A 191 10.83 6.79 15.36
N VAL A 192 10.77 6.32 14.11
CA VAL A 192 9.85 5.24 13.73
C VAL A 192 10.21 3.93 14.42
N VAL A 193 11.49 3.57 14.46
CA VAL A 193 11.95 2.35 15.15
C VAL A 193 11.58 2.40 16.63
N ASP A 194 11.85 3.52 17.29
CA ASP A 194 11.58 3.68 18.71
C ASP A 194 10.08 3.72 19.01
N TYR A 195 9.30 4.40 18.15
CA TYR A 195 7.85 4.45 18.32
C TYR A 195 7.21 3.07 18.15
N VAL A 196 7.56 2.31 17.12
CA VAL A 196 7.02 0.95 16.93
C VAL A 196 7.41 0.03 18.09
N LYS A 197 8.64 0.14 18.62
CA LYS A 197 9.02 -0.56 19.85
C LYS A 197 8.18 -0.14 21.05
N ALA A 198 7.96 1.18 21.22
CA ALA A 198 7.12 1.71 22.29
C ALA A 198 5.68 1.22 22.19
N LEU A 199 5.09 1.13 21.01
CA LEU A 199 3.75 0.55 20.82
C LEU A 199 3.62 -0.86 21.41
N LEU A 200 4.73 -1.61 21.48
CA LEU A 200 4.76 -3.00 21.95
C LEU A 200 5.27 -3.14 23.40
N THR A 201 5.84 -2.10 24.00
CA THR A 201 6.53 -2.20 25.30
C THR A 201 6.17 -1.07 26.27
N ASP A 202 5.75 0.09 25.79
CA ASP A 202 5.41 1.25 26.64
C ASP A 202 4.09 1.00 27.38
N PRO A 203 4.03 1.22 28.70
CA PRO A 203 2.82 1.00 29.51
C PRO A 203 1.62 1.81 29.02
N VAL A 204 1.84 3.03 28.51
CA VAL A 204 0.78 3.90 27.98
C VAL A 204 0.16 3.30 26.71
N ALA A 205 0.99 2.77 25.81
CA ALA A 205 0.53 2.09 24.61
C ALA A 205 -0.16 0.75 24.93
N LEU A 206 0.47 -0.08 25.77
CA LEU A 206 -0.04 -1.40 26.14
C LEU A 206 -1.39 -1.35 26.85
N GLN A 207 -1.61 -0.33 27.68
CA GLN A 207 -2.91 -0.12 28.32
C GLN A 207 -4.04 0.06 27.28
N ARG A 208 -3.76 0.64 26.12
CA ARG A 208 -4.73 0.96 25.06
C ARG A 208 -4.84 -0.14 24.02
N LEU A 209 -3.71 -0.63 23.56
CA LEU A 209 -3.66 -1.63 22.51
C LEU A 209 -3.94 -3.05 23.01
N GLY A 210 -3.66 -3.33 24.29
CA GLY A 210 -3.66 -4.69 24.81
C GLY A 210 -2.54 -5.53 24.18
N THR A 211 -2.79 -6.82 24.06
CA THR A 211 -1.84 -7.76 23.44
C THR A 211 -1.91 -7.67 21.92
N ILE A 212 -0.81 -7.28 21.31
CA ILE A 212 -0.63 -7.30 19.85
C ILE A 212 0.09 -8.61 19.47
N ASN A 213 -0.50 -9.34 18.53
CA ASN A 213 0.06 -10.60 18.01
C ASN A 213 0.78 -10.40 16.67
N ARG A 214 0.39 -9.35 15.93
CA ARG A 214 0.96 -9.02 14.61
C ARG A 214 1.14 -7.53 14.48
N THR A 215 2.25 -7.18 13.84
CA THR A 215 2.53 -5.82 13.40
C THR A 215 2.65 -5.80 11.89
N ALA A 216 1.89 -4.93 11.25
CA ALA A 216 1.99 -4.62 9.85
C ALA A 216 2.55 -3.21 9.67
N ALA A 217 3.23 -2.95 8.57
CA ALA A 217 3.62 -1.60 8.18
C ALA A 217 3.04 -1.23 6.82
N PHE A 218 2.73 0.04 6.65
CA PHE A 218 2.30 0.63 5.40
C PHE A 218 3.14 1.87 5.09
N GLY A 219 3.48 2.05 3.83
CA GLY A 219 4.08 3.28 3.32
C GLY A 219 3.87 3.38 1.83
N TYR A 220 3.49 4.58 1.37
CA TYR A 220 3.23 4.85 -0.04
C TYR A 220 4.05 6.05 -0.52
N SER A 221 4.49 6.05 -1.77
CA SER A 221 5.25 7.16 -2.37
C SER A 221 6.48 7.50 -1.52
N ALA A 222 6.63 8.70 -1.03
CA ALA A 222 7.77 9.14 -0.23
C ALA A 222 7.93 8.31 1.06
N SER A 223 6.86 8.03 1.79
CA SER A 223 6.91 7.19 2.98
C SER A 223 7.18 5.72 2.63
N GLY A 224 6.72 5.27 1.47
CA GLY A 224 7.08 3.96 0.93
C GLY A 224 8.60 3.83 0.68
N TYR A 225 9.25 4.87 0.14
CA TYR A 225 10.71 4.91 0.05
C TYR A 225 11.38 4.80 1.41
N SER A 226 10.86 5.49 2.43
CA SER A 226 11.40 5.46 3.78
C SER A 226 11.18 4.10 4.45
N LEU A 227 9.97 3.55 4.36
CA LEU A 227 9.67 2.20 4.88
C LEU A 227 10.56 1.14 4.22
N ARG A 228 10.71 1.19 2.89
CA ARG A 228 11.62 0.28 2.18
C ARG A 228 13.07 0.46 2.63
N GLY A 229 13.50 1.70 2.89
CA GLY A 229 14.81 1.99 3.46
C GLY A 229 15.01 1.32 4.81
N LEU A 230 14.05 1.46 5.71
CA LEU A 230 14.07 0.84 7.03
C LEU A 230 14.20 -0.69 6.96
N LEU A 231 13.43 -1.32 6.06
CA LEU A 231 13.50 -2.76 5.83
C LEU A 231 14.86 -3.19 5.26
N ARG A 232 15.36 -2.47 4.25
CA ARG A 232 16.63 -2.77 3.56
C ARG A 232 17.86 -2.57 4.44
N LEU A 233 17.85 -1.54 5.26
CA LEU A 233 18.95 -1.25 6.21
C LEU A 233 18.88 -2.14 7.46
N GLN A 234 17.93 -3.05 7.53
CA GLN A 234 17.67 -3.94 8.65
C GLN A 234 17.34 -3.21 9.98
N MET A 235 17.03 -1.93 9.93
CA MET A 235 16.59 -1.18 11.10
C MET A 235 15.24 -1.65 11.61
N GLY A 236 14.41 -2.20 10.69
CA GLY A 236 13.09 -2.75 10.97
C GLY A 236 13.06 -4.25 11.32
N VAL A 237 14.21 -4.89 11.54
CA VAL A 237 14.25 -6.34 11.85
C VAL A 237 13.44 -6.66 13.10
N GLY A 238 12.47 -7.55 12.96
CA GLY A 238 11.59 -7.98 14.04
C GLY A 238 10.51 -6.98 14.46
N LEU A 239 10.42 -5.79 13.83
CA LEU A 239 9.36 -4.82 14.12
C LEU A 239 8.06 -5.18 13.42
N PHE A 240 8.12 -5.66 12.18
CA PHE A 240 6.95 -5.95 11.36
C PHE A 240 6.92 -7.42 10.94
N ASN A 241 5.75 -8.02 11.04
CA ASN A 241 5.49 -9.36 10.52
C ASN A 241 5.31 -9.31 9.00
N PHE A 242 4.66 -8.26 8.50
CA PHE A 242 4.59 -7.98 7.07
C PHE A 242 4.54 -6.47 6.81
N SER A 243 4.92 -6.07 5.60
CA SER A 243 4.90 -4.68 5.17
C SER A 243 4.27 -4.54 3.80
N LEU A 244 3.49 -3.49 3.63
CA LEU A 244 2.92 -3.04 2.36
C LEU A 244 3.70 -1.80 1.93
N VAL A 245 4.49 -1.91 0.87
CA VAL A 245 5.34 -0.83 0.36
C VAL A 245 4.90 -0.48 -1.04
N GLY A 246 4.45 0.75 -1.24
CA GLY A 246 3.88 1.15 -2.52
C GLY A 246 4.40 2.44 -3.11
N GLY A 247 4.20 2.62 -4.43
CA GLY A 247 4.50 3.85 -5.13
C GLY A 247 5.96 4.30 -5.06
N THR A 248 6.90 3.38 -4.82
CA THR A 248 8.31 3.73 -4.56
C THR A 248 9.20 3.66 -5.79
N GLY A 249 8.67 3.18 -6.90
CA GLY A 249 9.49 3.05 -8.10
C GLY A 249 10.74 2.20 -7.84
N ASN A 250 11.91 2.76 -8.17
CA ASN A 250 13.20 2.06 -8.17
C ASN A 250 14.12 2.54 -7.05
N GLY A 251 13.73 2.40 -5.80
CA GLY A 251 14.67 2.81 -4.76
C GLY A 251 14.12 2.79 -3.33
N TYR A 252 14.93 3.32 -2.45
CA TYR A 252 14.61 3.49 -1.05
C TYR A 252 15.31 4.74 -0.50
N SER A 253 14.79 5.31 0.59
CA SER A 253 15.44 6.40 1.32
C SER A 253 16.46 5.85 2.30
N HIS A 254 17.54 6.61 2.48
CA HIS A 254 18.57 6.33 3.47
C HIS A 254 18.51 7.40 4.58
N PRO A 255 18.85 7.10 5.85
CA PRO A 255 18.85 8.06 6.95
C PRO A 255 19.70 9.31 6.70
N SER A 256 20.65 9.24 5.76
CA SER A 256 21.43 10.41 5.31
C SER A 256 20.64 11.39 4.42
N GLY A 257 19.35 11.15 4.18
CA GLY A 257 18.52 11.95 3.29
C GLY A 257 18.68 11.63 1.80
N ASN A 258 19.53 10.68 1.45
CA ASN A 258 19.74 10.30 0.05
C ASN A 258 18.73 9.24 -0.39
N LYS A 259 18.22 9.36 -1.62
CA LYS A 259 17.54 8.26 -2.30
C LYS A 259 18.55 7.35 -2.95
N ILE A 260 18.49 6.06 -2.64
CA ILE A 260 19.35 5.02 -3.23
C ILE A 260 18.52 4.23 -4.24
N GLY A 261 18.90 4.27 -5.51
CA GLY A 261 18.29 3.45 -6.55
C GLY A 261 18.76 2.01 -6.47
N PHE A 262 17.86 1.06 -6.76
CA PHE A 262 18.26 -0.34 -6.89
C PHE A 262 19.21 -0.56 -8.04
N SER A 263 20.27 -1.30 -7.82
CA SER A 263 21.05 -1.88 -8.89
C SER A 263 20.28 -3.05 -9.52
N LYS A 264 20.63 -3.42 -10.74
CA LYS A 264 20.02 -4.59 -11.41
C LYS A 264 20.22 -5.91 -10.66
N SER A 265 21.18 -5.96 -9.74
CA SER A 265 21.50 -7.13 -8.93
C SER A 265 20.84 -7.14 -7.56
N GLU A 266 20.28 -6.01 -7.11
CA GLU A 266 19.58 -5.96 -5.83
C GLU A 266 18.19 -6.58 -5.96
N LYS A 267 17.91 -7.48 -5.06
CA LYS A 267 16.67 -8.23 -4.98
C LYS A 267 15.85 -7.77 -3.77
N ALA A 268 14.82 -8.53 -3.48
CA ALA A 268 13.92 -8.42 -2.35
C ALA A 268 14.61 -8.13 -1.00
N PRO A 269 13.84 -7.77 0.04
CA PRO A 269 14.38 -7.41 1.34
C PRO A 269 15.34 -8.46 1.88
N MET A 270 16.33 -8.00 2.62
CA MET A 270 17.30 -8.90 3.26
C MET A 270 16.59 -9.84 4.24
N ALA A 271 17.17 -11.01 4.43
CA ALA A 271 16.69 -11.98 5.42
C ALA A 271 16.49 -11.31 6.80
N GLY A 272 15.32 -11.51 7.39
CA GLY A 272 14.97 -10.93 8.70
C GLY A 272 14.21 -9.60 8.64
N ALA A 273 14.02 -9.00 7.48
CA ALA A 273 13.21 -7.78 7.34
C ALA A 273 11.69 -8.04 7.39
N GLY A 274 11.25 -9.30 7.47
CA GLY A 274 9.83 -9.69 7.45
C GLY A 274 9.34 -10.03 6.04
N LEU A 275 8.01 -10.12 5.91
CA LEU A 275 7.35 -10.33 4.63
C LEU A 275 7.06 -8.98 3.97
N GLU A 276 7.36 -8.82 2.69
CA GLU A 276 7.10 -7.58 1.96
C GLU A 276 6.18 -7.83 0.77
N ILE A 277 5.13 -7.03 0.70
CA ILE A 277 4.26 -6.87 -0.46
C ILE A 277 4.57 -5.51 -1.07
N ASP A 278 5.18 -5.54 -2.24
CA ASP A 278 5.50 -4.37 -3.06
C ASP A 278 4.40 -4.16 -4.09
N PHE A 279 3.80 -2.97 -4.10
CA PHE A 279 2.76 -2.66 -5.06
C PHE A 279 3.05 -1.33 -5.76
N GLN A 280 2.87 -1.34 -7.06
CA GLN A 280 3.26 -0.23 -7.92
C GLN A 280 2.17 0.04 -8.94
N SER A 281 1.88 1.30 -9.18
CA SER A 281 1.06 1.71 -10.31
C SER A 281 1.80 1.50 -11.64
N GLU A 282 1.10 1.58 -12.74
CA GLU A 282 1.75 1.57 -14.06
C GLU A 282 2.69 2.77 -14.21
N THR A 283 2.34 3.94 -13.65
CA THR A 283 3.24 5.10 -13.60
C THR A 283 4.56 4.78 -12.94
N ASP A 284 4.53 4.08 -11.80
CA ASP A 284 5.75 3.73 -11.06
C ASP A 284 6.66 2.80 -11.87
N VAL A 285 6.07 1.96 -12.70
CA VAL A 285 6.82 0.99 -13.51
C VAL A 285 7.70 1.71 -14.54
N PHE A 286 7.16 2.64 -15.30
CA PHE A 286 7.93 3.26 -16.38
C PHE A 286 8.51 4.60 -16.01
N ALA A 287 7.81 5.44 -15.24
CA ALA A 287 8.28 6.79 -14.87
C ALA A 287 9.22 6.76 -13.66
N LEU A 288 8.95 5.91 -12.66
CA LEU A 288 9.75 5.83 -11.44
C LEU A 288 10.66 4.58 -11.38
N GLY A 289 10.67 3.77 -12.42
CA GLY A 289 11.60 2.66 -12.58
C GLY A 289 11.29 1.39 -11.78
N ALA A 290 10.04 1.20 -11.32
CA ALA A 290 9.63 0.02 -10.55
C ALA A 290 9.82 -1.32 -11.29
N HIS A 291 10.12 -1.30 -12.60
CA HIS A 291 10.50 -2.49 -13.35
C HIS A 291 11.74 -3.21 -12.81
N LYS A 292 12.51 -2.58 -11.93
CA LYS A 292 13.69 -3.17 -11.30
C LYS A 292 13.38 -3.97 -10.03
N THR A 293 12.17 -3.88 -9.51
CA THR A 293 11.73 -4.57 -8.28
C THR A 293 10.96 -5.86 -8.56
N ARG A 294 11.10 -6.43 -9.75
CA ARG A 294 10.34 -7.59 -10.20
C ARG A 294 11.03 -8.89 -9.82
N HIS A 295 10.70 -9.38 -8.65
CA HIS A 295 11.18 -10.66 -8.15
C HIS A 295 10.07 -11.45 -7.47
N GLU A 296 10.23 -12.75 -7.39
CA GLU A 296 9.53 -13.60 -6.45
C GLU A 296 10.54 -14.25 -5.52
N GLU A 297 10.40 -13.99 -4.25
CA GLU A 297 11.23 -14.56 -3.20
C GLU A 297 10.31 -15.18 -2.12
N PRO A 298 10.81 -16.06 -1.27
CA PRO A 298 9.97 -16.66 -0.23
C PRO A 298 9.27 -15.64 0.68
N ASN A 299 9.87 -14.44 0.86
CA ASN A 299 9.38 -13.37 1.71
C ASN A 299 9.01 -12.09 0.95
N TYR A 300 8.90 -12.13 -0.40
CA TYR A 300 8.63 -10.96 -1.22
C TYR A 300 7.64 -11.25 -2.35
N ARG A 301 6.68 -10.34 -2.54
CA ARG A 301 5.76 -10.34 -3.69
C ARG A 301 5.67 -8.94 -4.27
N ALA A 302 5.62 -8.84 -5.60
CA ALA A 302 5.50 -7.58 -6.32
C ALA A 302 4.26 -7.56 -7.23
N TYR A 303 3.44 -6.53 -7.08
CA TYR A 303 2.21 -6.35 -7.85
C TYR A 303 2.23 -5.02 -8.58
N GLN A 304 2.02 -5.07 -9.90
CA GLN A 304 1.95 -3.90 -10.76
C GLN A 304 0.57 -3.79 -11.38
N PHE A 305 -0.08 -2.65 -11.17
CA PHE A 305 -1.47 -2.44 -11.57
C PHE A 305 -1.55 -1.75 -12.92
N ALA A 306 -2.04 -2.48 -13.92
CA ALA A 306 -2.28 -1.96 -15.27
C ALA A 306 -3.35 -0.84 -15.23
N GLY A 307 -3.12 0.21 -15.98
CA GLY A 307 -4.01 1.35 -16.09
C GLY A 307 -3.93 2.33 -14.91
N ALA A 308 -3.32 1.96 -13.80
CA ALA A 308 -3.29 2.77 -12.58
C ALA A 308 -2.24 3.89 -12.64
N SER A 309 -2.60 5.10 -12.22
CA SER A 309 -1.68 6.20 -11.98
C SER A 309 -1.12 6.17 -10.56
N HIS A 310 -0.03 6.92 -10.34
CA HIS A 310 0.56 7.09 -9.01
C HIS A 310 -0.37 7.85 -8.06
N ILE A 311 -1.04 8.89 -8.57
CA ILE A 311 -2.05 9.67 -7.84
C ILE A 311 -3.40 9.31 -8.46
N ARG A 312 -4.40 8.99 -7.63
CA ARG A 312 -5.75 8.64 -8.08
C ARG A 312 -6.57 9.92 -8.36
N ASP A 313 -7.64 9.80 -9.14
CA ASP A 313 -8.62 10.86 -9.37
C ASP A 313 -9.23 11.38 -8.06
N ILE A 314 -9.60 10.48 -7.16
CA ILE A 314 -10.13 10.80 -5.83
C ILE A 314 -9.12 11.60 -4.99
N ASP A 315 -7.82 11.34 -5.12
CA ASP A 315 -6.78 12.12 -4.47
C ASP A 315 -6.75 13.55 -5.03
N VAL A 316 -6.94 13.70 -6.35
CA VAL A 316 -7.01 15.01 -7.03
C VAL A 316 -8.24 15.80 -6.59
N GLU A 317 -9.40 15.14 -6.49
CA GLU A 317 -10.65 15.74 -6.04
C GLU A 317 -10.53 16.25 -4.60
N GLU A 318 -10.01 15.43 -3.70
CA GLU A 318 -9.85 15.81 -2.29
C GLU A 318 -8.82 16.92 -2.08
N PHE A 319 -7.82 17.04 -2.95
CA PHE A 319 -6.93 18.19 -2.98
C PHE A 319 -7.66 19.48 -3.39
N GLY A 320 -8.92 19.41 -3.79
CA GLY A 320 -9.72 20.54 -4.26
C GLY A 320 -9.15 21.15 -5.54
N LEU A 321 -8.53 20.32 -6.35
CA LEU A 321 -7.85 20.74 -7.58
C LEU A 321 -8.81 20.62 -8.75
N ALA A 322 -8.79 21.61 -9.61
CA ALA A 322 -9.49 21.56 -10.89
C ALA A 322 -8.99 20.34 -11.69
N ASP A 323 -9.88 19.74 -12.50
CA ASP A 323 -9.59 18.63 -13.41
C ASP A 323 -9.54 17.21 -12.80
N ALA A 324 -10.14 16.97 -11.63
CA ALA A 324 -10.36 15.61 -11.13
C ALA A 324 -11.06 14.74 -12.18
N GLU A 325 -12.02 15.31 -12.92
CA GLU A 325 -12.76 14.63 -14.00
C GLU A 325 -11.88 14.10 -15.13
N THR A 326 -10.71 14.69 -15.35
CA THR A 326 -9.78 14.29 -16.38
C THR A 326 -8.62 13.43 -15.86
N ALA A 327 -8.49 13.28 -14.53
CA ALA A 327 -7.50 12.43 -13.91
C ALA A 327 -7.78 10.95 -14.21
N ASN A 328 -6.80 10.10 -13.96
CA ASN A 328 -6.94 8.67 -14.16
C ASN A 328 -7.86 8.05 -13.11
N SER A 329 -8.96 7.47 -13.55
CA SER A 329 -10.04 6.92 -12.72
C SER A 329 -9.88 5.43 -12.36
N ALA A 330 -8.76 4.79 -12.69
CA ALA A 330 -8.53 3.39 -12.31
C ALA A 330 -8.35 3.24 -10.79
N ASP A 331 -9.36 2.71 -10.11
CA ASP A 331 -9.35 2.50 -8.66
C ASP A 331 -8.70 1.17 -8.27
N TRP A 332 -7.41 1.22 -7.92
CA TRP A 332 -6.66 0.05 -7.47
C TRP A 332 -6.85 -0.29 -5.97
N THR A 333 -7.64 0.49 -5.23
CA THR A 333 -7.92 0.28 -3.79
C THR A 333 -8.45 -1.13 -3.46
N PRO A 334 -9.35 -1.75 -4.26
CA PRO A 334 -9.81 -3.11 -4.02
C PRO A 334 -8.68 -4.16 -4.00
N PHE A 335 -7.70 -4.02 -4.89
CA PHE A 335 -6.51 -4.87 -4.86
C PHE A 335 -5.72 -4.69 -3.57
N PHE A 336 -5.60 -3.47 -3.11
CA PHE A 336 -4.89 -3.13 -1.87
C PHE A 336 -5.47 -3.84 -0.66
N ARG A 337 -6.80 -3.82 -0.53
CA ARG A 337 -7.50 -4.50 0.55
C ARG A 337 -7.25 -6.02 0.49
N ALA A 338 -7.24 -6.59 -0.68
CA ALA A 338 -6.91 -8.00 -0.87
C ALA A 338 -5.45 -8.31 -0.48
N LEU A 339 -4.50 -7.45 -0.86
CA LEU A 339 -3.09 -7.60 -0.53
C LEU A 339 -2.82 -7.45 0.98
N PHE A 340 -3.52 -6.55 1.68
CA PHE A 340 -3.46 -6.46 3.13
C PHE A 340 -3.88 -7.78 3.80
N VAL A 341 -5.01 -8.34 3.36
CA VAL A 341 -5.50 -9.63 3.88
C VAL A 341 -4.56 -10.77 3.52
N ALA A 342 -3.97 -10.73 2.33
CA ALA A 342 -2.99 -11.72 1.91
C ALA A 342 -1.71 -11.66 2.76
N GLY A 343 -1.22 -10.45 3.09
CA GLY A 343 -0.08 -10.24 3.98
C GLY A 343 -0.34 -10.76 5.40
N ASP A 344 -1.52 -10.48 5.95
CA ASP A 344 -1.93 -11.00 7.26
C ASP A 344 -1.96 -12.53 7.28
N LYS A 345 -2.55 -13.16 6.26
CA LYS A 345 -2.56 -14.62 6.10
C LYS A 345 -1.18 -15.22 5.84
N TRP A 346 -0.31 -14.47 5.18
CA TRP A 346 1.05 -14.92 4.92
C TRP A 346 1.84 -15.16 6.21
N CYS A 347 1.56 -14.38 7.24
CA CYS A 347 2.12 -14.61 8.57
C CYS A 347 1.73 -15.98 9.16
N ASP A 348 0.62 -16.57 8.71
CA ASP A 348 0.19 -17.93 9.06
C ASP A 348 0.70 -19.00 8.07
N GLY A 349 1.57 -18.62 7.13
CA GLY A 349 2.13 -19.51 6.12
C GLY A 349 1.25 -19.70 4.88
N ILE A 350 0.16 -18.93 4.72
CA ILE A 350 -0.67 -18.93 3.51
C ILE A 350 -0.07 -17.94 2.53
N VAL A 351 0.62 -18.46 1.53
CA VAL A 351 1.34 -17.64 0.54
C VAL A 351 0.36 -16.77 -0.25
N PRO A 352 0.66 -15.47 -0.44
CA PRO A 352 -0.14 -14.57 -1.27
C PRO A 352 -0.26 -15.05 -2.72
N PRO A 353 -1.24 -14.53 -3.49
CA PRO A 353 -1.31 -14.76 -4.92
C PRO A 353 0.04 -14.52 -5.62
N PRO A 354 0.31 -15.16 -6.77
CA PRO A 354 1.51 -14.89 -7.54
C PRO A 354 1.67 -13.41 -7.89
N SER A 355 2.91 -12.92 -7.93
CA SER A 355 3.21 -11.55 -8.37
C SER A 355 2.68 -11.26 -9.77
N ILE A 356 2.33 -10.00 -10.03
CA ILE A 356 1.85 -9.51 -11.33
C ILE A 356 2.81 -8.44 -11.84
N TRP A 357 3.32 -8.60 -13.07
CA TRP A 357 4.21 -7.63 -13.69
C TRP A 357 3.73 -7.19 -15.06
N LEU A 358 3.87 -5.90 -15.36
CA LEU A 358 3.46 -5.29 -16.63
C LEU A 358 4.52 -5.39 -17.73
N GLY A 359 5.73 -5.78 -17.42
CA GLY A 359 6.82 -5.95 -18.39
C GLY A 359 7.85 -6.96 -17.93
N ALA A 360 8.86 -7.24 -18.75
CA ALA A 360 9.93 -8.16 -18.42
C ALA A 360 10.83 -7.59 -17.29
N PRO A 361 11.49 -8.43 -16.50
CA PRO A 361 12.49 -7.98 -15.53
C PRO A 361 13.54 -7.07 -16.20
N ASN A 362 13.81 -5.92 -15.58
CA ASN A 362 14.72 -4.88 -16.09
C ASN A 362 14.34 -4.26 -17.44
N ASP A 363 13.07 -4.39 -17.84
CA ASP A 363 12.52 -3.77 -19.05
C ASP A 363 11.31 -2.93 -18.69
N SER A 364 11.36 -1.63 -18.95
CA SER A 364 10.26 -0.68 -18.69
C SER A 364 9.22 -0.67 -19.81
N THR A 365 9.42 -1.45 -20.88
CA THR A 365 8.50 -1.48 -22.01
C THR A 365 7.15 -2.03 -21.58
N ILE A 366 6.12 -1.23 -21.75
CA ILE A 366 4.71 -1.60 -21.51
C ILE A 366 4.07 -1.99 -22.85
N VAL A 367 3.63 -3.22 -22.94
CA VAL A 367 2.84 -3.69 -24.09
C VAL A 367 1.38 -3.39 -23.83
N ARG A 368 0.68 -2.86 -24.83
CA ARG A 368 -0.71 -2.44 -24.72
C ARG A 368 -1.63 -3.26 -25.62
N ASP A 369 -2.89 -3.36 -25.24
CA ASP A 369 -3.95 -3.94 -26.07
C ASP A 369 -4.44 -2.95 -27.14
N ALA A 370 -5.45 -3.35 -27.92
CA ALA A 370 -6.03 -2.53 -28.97
C ALA A 370 -6.74 -1.26 -28.46
N LYS A 371 -7.11 -1.21 -27.17
CA LYS A 371 -7.71 -0.04 -26.50
C LYS A 371 -6.65 0.87 -25.85
N GLY A 372 -5.38 0.53 -25.97
CA GLY A 372 -4.27 1.30 -25.42
C GLY A 372 -3.93 0.98 -23.96
N ASN A 373 -4.62 0.04 -23.30
CA ASN A 373 -4.39 -0.33 -21.91
C ASN A 373 -3.27 -1.37 -21.78
N ALA A 374 -2.45 -1.24 -20.72
CA ALA A 374 -1.32 -2.14 -20.49
C ALA A 374 -1.74 -3.60 -20.34
N LEU A 375 -0.98 -4.52 -20.91
CA LEU A 375 -1.14 -5.95 -20.68
C LEU A 375 -0.32 -6.41 -19.47
N VAL A 376 -0.84 -7.36 -18.72
CA VAL A 376 -0.05 -8.11 -17.75
C VAL A 376 0.83 -9.09 -18.51
N ARG A 377 2.14 -8.97 -18.32
CA ARG A 377 3.14 -9.72 -19.07
C ARG A 377 3.67 -10.93 -18.32
N PHE A 378 3.66 -10.88 -16.99
CA PHE A 378 4.16 -11.98 -16.16
C PHE A 378 3.26 -12.17 -14.94
N VAL A 379 3.07 -13.43 -14.56
CA VAL A 379 2.39 -13.85 -13.33
C VAL A 379 3.24 -14.94 -12.68
N GLY A 380 3.66 -14.73 -11.42
CA GLY A 380 4.53 -15.68 -10.72
C GLY A 380 5.85 -15.93 -11.45
N GLY A 381 6.39 -14.91 -12.12
CA GLY A 381 7.59 -15.02 -12.93
C GLY A 381 7.43 -15.75 -14.28
N GLN A 382 6.23 -16.27 -14.58
CA GLN A 382 5.95 -16.93 -15.86
C GLN A 382 5.40 -15.93 -16.88
N PRO A 383 5.90 -15.95 -18.14
CA PRO A 383 5.39 -15.05 -19.17
C PRO A 383 3.95 -15.43 -19.53
N VAL A 384 3.12 -14.36 -19.57
CA VAL A 384 1.72 -14.45 -20.00
C VAL A 384 1.43 -13.42 -21.09
N ASN A 385 0.54 -12.81 -21.32
CA ASN A 385 0.13 -11.73 -22.23
C ASN A 385 -1.40 -11.64 -22.13
N THR A 386 -1.88 -11.08 -21.03
CA THR A 386 -3.27 -11.25 -20.70
C THR A 386 -3.88 -9.99 -20.11
N THR A 387 -5.18 -9.89 -20.22
CA THR A 387 -6.01 -8.90 -19.52
C THR A 387 -6.57 -9.44 -18.20
N ALA A 388 -6.38 -10.72 -17.90
CA ALA A 388 -7.09 -11.43 -16.85
C ALA A 388 -6.78 -10.95 -15.40
N TYR A 389 -5.64 -10.29 -15.20
CA TYR A 389 -5.20 -9.83 -13.87
C TYR A 389 -5.25 -8.30 -13.74
N ARG A 390 -6.02 -7.64 -14.59
CA ARG A 390 -6.31 -6.21 -14.49
C ARG A 390 -7.56 -5.99 -13.62
N LEU A 391 -7.73 -4.77 -13.13
CA LEU A 391 -9.04 -4.33 -12.65
C LEU A 391 -10.11 -4.57 -13.70
N PRO A 392 -11.36 -4.92 -13.33
CA PRO A 392 -12.41 -5.22 -14.31
C PRO A 392 -12.63 -4.08 -15.31
N GLU A 393 -12.70 -2.83 -14.88
CA GLU A 393 -12.87 -1.64 -15.72
C GLU A 393 -11.72 -1.49 -16.74
N VAL A 394 -10.49 -1.80 -16.33
CA VAL A 394 -9.32 -1.77 -17.22
C VAL A 394 -9.32 -2.98 -18.16
N ALA A 395 -9.75 -4.13 -17.69
CA ALA A 395 -9.76 -5.37 -18.47
C ALA A 395 -10.77 -5.34 -19.62
N ILE A 396 -11.97 -4.83 -19.35
CA ILE A 396 -13.03 -4.68 -20.36
C ILE A 396 -12.87 -3.40 -21.18
N GLY A 397 -12.09 -2.43 -20.69
CA GLY A 397 -11.76 -1.16 -21.36
C GLY A 397 -12.92 -0.19 -21.37
N GLU A 398 -13.45 0.14 -20.21
CA GLU A 398 -14.37 1.27 -20.02
C GLU A 398 -13.71 2.57 -20.46
N ASN A 399 -12.41 2.67 -20.19
CA ASN A 399 -11.57 3.79 -20.58
C ASN A 399 -10.28 3.31 -21.24
N GLN A 400 -9.68 4.18 -22.06
CA GLN A 400 -8.25 4.14 -22.31
C GLN A 400 -7.57 4.87 -21.16
N TYR A 401 -6.89 4.16 -20.29
CA TYR A 401 -6.20 4.72 -19.15
C TYR A 401 -4.82 5.23 -19.53
N ILE A 402 -4.53 6.47 -19.15
CA ILE A 402 -3.25 7.16 -19.41
C ILE A 402 -2.60 7.37 -18.04
N PRO A 403 -1.77 6.43 -17.54
CA PRO A 403 -1.29 6.49 -16.16
C PRO A 403 -0.29 7.61 -15.89
N TYR A 404 0.29 8.22 -16.94
CA TYR A 404 1.22 9.33 -16.84
C TYR A 404 1.05 10.30 -18.00
N ALA A 405 0.78 11.55 -17.72
CA ALA A 405 0.52 12.59 -18.73
C ALA A 405 1.45 13.80 -18.54
N PRO A 406 2.69 13.77 -19.06
CA PRO A 406 3.69 14.81 -18.85
C PRO A 406 3.34 16.17 -19.45
N SER A 407 2.38 16.23 -20.36
CA SER A 407 1.95 17.45 -21.04
C SER A 407 0.87 18.26 -20.29
N TYR A 408 0.36 17.75 -19.19
CA TYR A 408 -0.61 18.47 -18.36
C TYR A 408 0.12 19.44 -17.42
N ASP A 409 0.46 20.61 -17.92
CA ASP A 409 0.93 21.74 -17.13
C ASP A 409 -0.08 22.88 -17.26
N ASP A 410 -1.22 22.72 -16.58
CA ASP A 410 -2.30 23.70 -16.55
C ASP A 410 -2.16 24.70 -15.38
N GLY A 411 -1.08 24.58 -14.60
CA GLY A 411 -0.78 25.43 -13.45
C GLY A 411 -1.62 25.16 -12.19
N SER A 412 -2.56 24.20 -12.22
CA SER A 412 -3.41 23.86 -11.07
C SER A 412 -2.65 22.98 -10.05
N LEU A 413 -1.70 22.18 -10.52
CA LEU A 413 -0.76 21.39 -9.73
C LEU A 413 0.68 21.70 -10.16
N PRO A 414 1.68 21.52 -9.29
CA PRO A 414 3.04 21.38 -9.79
C PRO A 414 3.04 20.33 -10.90
N GLY A 415 3.53 20.66 -12.09
CA GLY A 415 3.42 19.83 -13.29
C GLY A 415 3.80 18.35 -13.07
N THR A 416 4.70 18.08 -12.11
CA THR A 416 5.07 16.73 -11.70
C THR A 416 3.91 15.97 -11.05
N LEU A 417 3.11 16.59 -10.18
CA LEU A 417 1.99 15.92 -9.50
C LEU A 417 0.86 15.64 -10.49
N ARG A 418 0.54 16.61 -11.35
CA ARG A 418 -0.48 16.42 -12.39
C ARG A 418 -0.10 15.31 -13.37
N ALA A 419 1.16 15.25 -13.76
CA ALA A 419 1.68 14.16 -14.59
C ALA A 419 1.50 12.78 -13.93
N LEU A 420 1.67 12.71 -12.60
CA LEU A 420 1.52 11.49 -11.80
C LEU A 420 0.04 11.09 -11.60
N ALA A 421 -0.90 12.01 -11.75
CA ALA A 421 -2.34 11.73 -11.72
C ALA A 421 -2.84 11.13 -13.06
N GLY A 422 -2.06 11.29 -14.13
CA GLY A 422 -2.41 10.75 -15.43
C GLY A 422 -3.72 11.31 -15.99
N GLY A 423 -4.43 10.50 -16.75
CA GLY A 423 -5.71 10.84 -17.38
C GLY A 423 -6.44 9.59 -17.89
N HIS A 424 -7.60 9.81 -18.50
CA HIS A 424 -8.32 8.77 -19.22
C HIS A 424 -9.08 9.33 -20.42
N VAL A 425 -9.45 8.43 -21.34
CA VAL A 425 -10.36 8.71 -22.43
C VAL A 425 -11.54 7.76 -22.29
N ASP A 426 -12.72 8.30 -22.16
CA ASP A 426 -13.97 7.54 -22.04
C ASP A 426 -14.24 6.70 -23.29
N LEU A 427 -14.42 5.42 -23.13
CA LEU A 427 -14.79 4.46 -24.17
C LEU A 427 -16.14 3.78 -23.88
N THR A 428 -16.88 4.24 -22.85
CA THR A 428 -18.15 3.64 -22.43
C THR A 428 -19.19 3.63 -23.55
N GLY A 429 -19.19 4.63 -24.44
CA GLY A 429 -20.03 4.67 -25.63
C GLY A 429 -19.78 3.55 -26.67
N SER A 430 -18.70 2.76 -26.50
CA SER A 430 -18.43 1.60 -27.36
C SER A 430 -19.23 0.35 -26.99
N PHE A 431 -19.85 0.33 -25.79
CA PHE A 431 -20.66 -0.80 -25.33
C PHE A 431 -22.07 -0.71 -25.94
N THR A 432 -22.50 -1.77 -26.61
CA THR A 432 -23.79 -1.84 -27.32
C THR A 432 -24.85 -2.61 -26.52
N SER A 433 -24.52 -3.15 -25.36
CA SER A 433 -25.45 -3.92 -24.54
C SER A 433 -25.01 -3.86 -23.07
N HIS A 434 -25.86 -3.30 -22.22
CA HIS A 434 -25.69 -3.28 -20.78
C HIS A 434 -25.52 -4.69 -20.18
N ALA A 435 -26.36 -5.65 -20.61
CA ALA A 435 -26.28 -7.02 -20.12
C ALA A 435 -24.94 -7.69 -20.42
N LEU A 436 -24.35 -7.44 -21.59
CA LEU A 436 -23.02 -7.95 -21.94
C LEU A 436 -21.94 -7.25 -21.13
N TYR A 437 -22.03 -5.94 -20.95
CA TYR A 437 -21.11 -5.17 -20.11
C TYR A 437 -21.08 -5.72 -18.69
N VAL A 438 -22.24 -5.83 -18.01
CA VAL A 438 -22.35 -6.39 -16.65
C VAL A 438 -21.84 -7.82 -16.57
N SER A 439 -22.12 -8.64 -17.59
CA SER A 439 -21.60 -10.01 -17.67
C SER A 439 -20.07 -10.05 -17.72
N ASP A 440 -19.46 -9.21 -18.56
CA ASP A 440 -18.00 -9.16 -18.71
C ASP A 440 -17.33 -8.66 -17.42
N VAL A 441 -17.85 -7.60 -16.77
CA VAL A 441 -17.40 -7.14 -15.45
C VAL A 441 -17.49 -8.26 -14.42
N THR A 442 -18.64 -8.96 -14.39
CA THR A 442 -18.86 -10.07 -13.43
C THR A 442 -17.83 -11.18 -13.61
N ILE A 443 -17.57 -11.60 -14.83
CA ILE A 443 -16.60 -12.66 -15.15
C ILE A 443 -15.20 -12.26 -14.63
N HIS A 444 -14.77 -11.02 -14.92
CA HIS A 444 -13.46 -10.55 -14.49
C HIS A 444 -13.35 -10.39 -12.97
N ALA A 445 -14.34 -9.77 -12.31
CA ALA A 445 -14.35 -9.60 -10.87
C ALA A 445 -14.31 -10.95 -10.13
N ARG A 446 -15.10 -11.93 -10.57
CA ARG A 446 -15.11 -13.28 -9.97
C ARG A 446 -13.81 -14.06 -10.24
N ALA A 447 -13.18 -13.88 -11.39
CA ALA A 447 -11.88 -14.49 -11.67
C ALA A 447 -10.78 -13.93 -10.74
N LEU A 448 -10.77 -12.62 -10.50
CA LEU A 448 -9.85 -11.98 -9.57
C LEU A 448 -10.11 -12.38 -8.11
N GLU A 449 -11.39 -12.48 -7.70
CA GLU A 449 -11.77 -13.00 -6.38
C GLU A 449 -11.26 -14.44 -6.20
N ALA A 450 -11.54 -15.32 -7.15
CA ALA A 450 -11.08 -16.71 -7.11
C ALA A 450 -9.56 -16.84 -7.09
N GLY A 451 -8.85 -15.91 -7.72
CA GLY A 451 -7.39 -15.81 -7.72
C GLY A 451 -6.80 -15.19 -6.44
N GLY A 452 -7.62 -14.62 -5.55
CA GLY A 452 -7.20 -13.95 -4.33
C GLY A 452 -6.69 -12.51 -4.54
N TYR A 453 -6.93 -11.91 -5.69
CA TYR A 453 -6.57 -10.53 -6.02
C TYR A 453 -7.66 -9.52 -5.66
N LEU A 454 -8.89 -9.98 -5.44
CA LEU A 454 -10.00 -9.19 -4.89
C LEU A 454 -10.61 -9.92 -3.68
N LEU A 455 -11.13 -9.15 -2.76
CA LEU A 455 -12.02 -9.68 -1.72
C LEU A 455 -13.43 -9.85 -2.30
N LYS A 456 -14.20 -10.79 -1.76
CA LYS A 456 -15.59 -10.99 -2.18
C LYS A 456 -16.41 -9.71 -2.12
N ALA A 457 -16.29 -8.95 -1.04
CA ALA A 457 -17.05 -7.70 -0.87
C ALA A 457 -16.70 -6.66 -1.94
N ASP A 458 -15.42 -6.57 -2.33
CA ASP A 458 -14.98 -5.67 -3.39
C ASP A 458 -15.46 -6.13 -4.77
N ALA A 459 -15.38 -7.43 -5.05
CA ALA A 459 -15.92 -7.99 -6.28
C ALA A 459 -17.44 -7.77 -6.40
N ASP A 460 -18.19 -7.97 -5.30
CA ASP A 460 -19.63 -7.70 -5.26
C ASP A 460 -19.93 -6.23 -5.51
N ALA A 461 -19.17 -5.31 -4.88
CA ALA A 461 -19.35 -3.87 -5.08
C ALA A 461 -19.05 -3.42 -6.52
N ILE A 462 -18.01 -3.96 -7.15
CA ILE A 462 -17.67 -3.70 -8.54
C ILE A 462 -18.82 -4.17 -9.45
N ILE A 463 -19.32 -5.38 -9.25
CA ILE A 463 -20.43 -5.93 -10.04
C ILE A 463 -21.70 -5.10 -9.85
N GLN A 464 -21.99 -4.66 -8.61
CA GLN A 464 -23.17 -3.84 -8.34
C GLN A 464 -23.06 -2.48 -9.04
N ARG A 465 -21.90 -1.80 -8.98
CA ARG A 465 -21.70 -0.54 -9.72
C ARG A 465 -21.92 -0.72 -11.21
N ALA A 466 -21.42 -1.80 -11.79
CA ALA A 466 -21.65 -2.11 -13.20
C ALA A 466 -23.15 -2.30 -13.51
N SER A 467 -23.86 -3.00 -12.63
CA SER A 467 -25.31 -3.23 -12.79
C SER A 467 -26.14 -1.96 -12.65
N ASP A 468 -25.69 -1.01 -11.84
CA ASP A 468 -26.39 0.26 -11.58
C ASP A 468 -26.02 1.36 -12.61
N SER A 469 -25.02 1.11 -13.46
CA SER A 469 -24.59 2.07 -14.48
C SER A 469 -25.48 2.08 -15.71
N ASP A 470 -25.38 3.16 -16.51
CA ASP A 470 -26.05 3.28 -17.78
C ASP A 470 -25.21 2.79 -18.98
N ILE A 471 -24.03 2.22 -18.72
CA ILE A 471 -23.11 1.79 -19.78
C ILE A 471 -23.77 0.69 -20.63
N GLY A 472 -23.83 0.93 -21.94
CA GLY A 472 -24.45 0.00 -22.90
C GLY A 472 -25.98 0.00 -22.91
N ASN A 473 -26.62 0.91 -22.21
CA ASN A 473 -28.04 1.22 -22.41
C ASN A 473 -28.22 2.09 -23.65
N PRO A 474 -29.27 1.87 -24.45
CA PRO A 474 -29.54 2.65 -25.65
C PRO A 474 -29.97 4.10 -25.35
#